data_b0916292b2dbd348cd114da502ef5933
#
_entry.id   b0916292b2dbd348cd114da502ef5933
#
_cell.length_a   1.000
_cell.length_b   1.000
_cell.length_c   1.000
_cell.angle_alpha   90.00
_cell.angle_beta   90.00
_cell.angle_gamma   90.00
#
_symmetry.space_group_name_H-M   'P 1'
#
loop_
_entity.id
_entity.type
_entity.pdbx_description
1 polymer ?
#
loop_
_entity_poly.entity_id
_entity_poly.type
_entity_poly.pdbx_seq_one_letter_code
_entity_poly.pdbx_strand_id
1 'polypeptide(L)'
;MSEVLSQGKAEKSQSGSRFKNRNRMEIVANLLTIAKTGALKTHLMYKANLSYLMVTEYLNFLCGSGLVRETLDEEGTTKLYQTTSKGNKYLEVYDSLQSIAGLDTQKIRSTSPDLFS
;
A
#
# COMPACT_ATOMS: atom_id res chain seq x y z
N MET A 1 -27.87 9.81 -18.01
CA MET A 1 -27.67 9.67 -18.02
C MET A 1 -27.27 9.33 -17.98
N SER A 2 -27.34 9.48 -17.75
CA SER A 2 -26.93 9.22 -17.65
C SER A 2 -26.37 8.90 -17.47
N GLU A 3 -26.25 8.88 -17.22
CA GLU A 3 -25.74 8.59 -17.07
C GLU A 3 -25.04 8.31 -16.88
N VAL A 4 -25.36 8.55 -16.87
CA VAL A 4 -24.69 8.30 -16.69
C VAL A 4 -23.96 8.17 -16.47
N LEU A 5 -24.13 8.40 -16.40
CA LEU A 5 -23.47 8.20 -16.19
C LEU A 5 -22.87 7.99 -15.81
N SER A 6 -23.08 8.10 -15.66
CA SER A 6 -22.57 7.84 -15.32
C SER A 6 -21.96 7.45 -15.00
N GLN A 7 -21.89 7.38 -15.02
CA GLN A 7 -21.36 6.95 -14.78
C GLN A 7 -20.65 6.57 -14.61
N GLY A 8 -20.81 6.69 -14.69
CA GLY A 8 -20.21 6.29 -14.58
C GLY A 8 -19.49 6.12 -14.34
N LYS A 9 -19.56 6.11 -14.26
CA LYS A 9 -18.95 5.86 -14.09
C LYS A 9 -18.29 5.39 -13.72
N ALA A 10 -18.47 5.37 -13.69
CA ALA A 10 -17.91 4.87 -13.42
C ALA A 10 -17.33 4.34 -13.29
N GLU A 11 -17.26 4.11 -13.37
CA GLU A 11 -16.76 3.63 -13.32
C GLU A 11 -16.04 3.22 -13.41
N LYS A 12 -16.11 3.21 -13.57
CA LYS A 12 -15.42 2.87 -13.82
C LYS A 12 -14.71 2.44 -13.73
N SER A 13 -14.69 2.41 -13.52
CA SER A 13 -14.03 2.04 -13.47
C SER A 13 -13.47 1.57 -13.46
N GLN A 14 -13.34 1.35 -13.38
CA GLN A 14 -12.84 0.98 -13.38
C GLN A 14 -12.14 0.49 -13.69
N SER A 15 -12.05 0.65 -13.82
CA SER A 15 -11.38 0.33 -14.34
C SER A 15 -10.46 -0.13 -14.44
N GLY A 16 -10.46 0.03 -15.00
CA GLY A 16 -9.42 -0.76 -15.22
C GLY A 16 -8.83 -1.18 -14.07
N SER A 17 -9.40 -1.15 -13.44
CA SER A 17 -8.96 -1.36 -12.32
C SER A 17 -8.97 -2.68 -11.77
N ARG A 18 -9.35 -3.69 -12.32
CA ARG A 18 -9.44 -4.91 -11.71
C ARG A 18 -8.30 -5.19 -10.83
N PHE A 19 -7.13 -5.31 -11.31
CA PHE A 19 -6.05 -5.52 -10.40
C PHE A 19 -5.70 -4.25 -9.71
N LYS A 20 -6.33 -3.21 -10.13
CA LYS A 20 -6.12 -2.00 -9.51
C LYS A 20 -6.98 -1.76 -8.38
N ASN A 21 -7.87 -2.63 -8.07
CA ASN A 21 -8.77 -2.46 -6.95
C ASN A 21 -8.09 -2.85 -5.67
N ARG A 22 -6.98 -2.24 -5.39
CA ARG A 22 -6.33 -2.43 -4.11
C ARG A 22 -7.01 -1.54 -3.09
N ASN A 23 -7.30 -2.05 -1.92
CA ASN A 23 -7.91 -1.21 -0.91
C ASN A 23 -6.82 -0.41 -0.21
N ARG A 24 -7.23 0.54 0.60
CA ARG A 24 -6.29 1.43 1.26
C ARG A 24 -5.34 0.71 2.18
N MET A 25 -5.85 -0.29 2.89
CA MET A 25 -4.99 -1.05 3.81
C MET A 25 -3.87 -1.72 3.05
N GLU A 26 -4.20 -2.25 1.90
CA GLU A 26 -3.23 -2.94 1.07
C GLU A 26 -2.16 -1.98 0.55
N ILE A 27 -2.59 -0.81 0.11
CA ILE A 27 -1.65 0.20 -0.37
C ILE A 27 -0.75 0.69 0.76
N VAL A 28 -1.33 0.92 1.94
CA VAL A 28 -0.56 1.33 3.11
C VAL A 28 0.48 0.27 3.46
N ALA A 29 0.07 -1.00 3.48
CA ALA A 29 1.00 -2.07 3.81
C ALA A 29 2.14 -2.13 2.79
N ASN A 30 1.81 -1.94 1.52
CA ASN A 30 2.82 -1.94 0.48
C ASN A 30 3.83 -0.81 0.67
N LEU A 31 3.33 0.39 0.92
CA LEU A 31 4.21 1.54 1.14
C LEU A 31 5.09 1.35 2.36
N LEU A 32 4.51 0.83 3.44
CA LEU A 32 5.29 0.60 4.65
C LEU A 32 6.39 -0.43 4.43
N THR A 33 6.10 -1.44 3.63
CA THR A 33 7.09 -2.46 3.33
C THR A 33 8.25 -1.87 2.53
N ILE A 34 7.94 -1.06 1.53
CA ILE A 34 8.98 -0.44 0.71
C ILE A 34 9.83 0.52 1.54
N ALA A 35 9.20 1.21 2.47
CA ALA A 35 9.87 2.26 3.24
C ALA A 35 10.60 1.76 4.48
N LYS A 36 10.67 0.46 4.69
CA LYS A 36 11.28 -0.08 5.91
C LYS A 36 12.70 0.41 6.12
N THR A 37 13.47 0.48 5.07
CA THR A 37 14.87 0.88 5.17
C THR A 37 15.10 2.31 4.70
N GLY A 38 14.02 3.05 4.47
CA GLY A 38 14.12 4.40 3.95
C GLY A 38 13.98 4.42 2.45
N ALA A 39 13.14 5.29 1.94
CA ALA A 39 12.89 5.35 0.51
C ALA A 39 12.57 6.76 0.08
N LEU A 40 12.96 7.07 -1.15
CA LEU A 40 12.58 8.33 -1.77
C LEU A 40 11.12 8.30 -2.16
N LYS A 41 10.51 9.47 -2.20
CA LYS A 41 9.11 9.57 -2.61
C LYS A 41 8.89 9.00 -4.00
N THR A 42 9.82 9.28 -4.92
CA THR A 42 9.69 8.74 -6.27
C THR A 42 9.82 7.23 -6.30
N HIS A 43 10.65 6.69 -5.43
CA HIS A 43 10.80 5.24 -5.32
C HIS A 43 9.49 4.61 -4.84
N LEU A 44 8.89 5.24 -3.83
CA LEU A 44 7.59 4.77 -3.32
C LEU A 44 6.53 4.82 -4.40
N MET A 45 6.55 5.92 -5.17
CA MET A 45 5.59 6.09 -6.25
C MET A 45 5.69 4.97 -7.27
N TYR A 46 6.90 4.68 -7.71
CA TYR A 46 7.11 3.64 -8.72
C TYR A 46 6.82 2.26 -8.19
N LYS A 47 7.36 1.95 -7.03
CA LYS A 47 7.22 0.60 -6.49
C LYS A 47 5.79 0.28 -6.11
N ALA A 48 5.06 1.26 -5.61
CA ALA A 48 3.68 1.04 -5.22
C ALA A 48 2.71 1.28 -6.37
N ASN A 49 3.24 1.72 -7.51
CA ASN A 49 2.43 1.96 -8.69
C ASN A 49 1.33 2.99 -8.42
N LEU A 50 1.72 4.12 -7.88
CA LEU A 50 0.81 5.20 -7.55
C LEU A 50 1.15 6.43 -8.37
N SER A 51 0.16 7.28 -8.58
CA SER A 51 0.43 8.60 -9.18
C SER A 51 1.15 9.46 -8.16
N TYR A 52 1.74 10.54 -8.64
CA TYR A 52 2.43 11.46 -7.74
C TYR A 52 1.46 12.03 -6.70
N LEU A 53 0.27 12.37 -7.14
CA LEU A 53 -0.73 12.91 -6.23
C LEU A 53 -1.11 11.89 -5.17
N MET A 54 -1.32 10.66 -5.57
CA MET A 54 -1.71 9.63 -4.63
C MET A 54 -0.62 9.35 -3.61
N VAL A 55 0.63 9.24 -4.05
CA VAL A 55 1.70 8.97 -3.10
C VAL A 55 1.85 10.14 -2.14
N THR A 56 1.63 11.36 -2.62
CA THR A 56 1.69 12.53 -1.75
C THR A 56 0.62 12.44 -0.67
N GLU A 57 -0.59 12.10 -1.05
CA GLU A 57 -1.68 12.00 -0.08
C GLU A 57 -1.46 10.89 0.92
N TYR A 58 -0.97 9.74 0.44
CA TYR A 58 -0.69 8.65 1.35
C TYR A 58 0.44 9.00 2.31
N LEU A 59 1.49 9.66 1.82
CA LEU A 59 2.59 10.04 2.70
C LEU A 59 2.14 11.04 3.74
N ASN A 60 1.28 11.99 3.37
CA ASN A 60 0.74 12.92 4.35
C ASN A 60 -0.01 12.17 5.44
N PHE A 61 -0.82 11.20 5.06
CA PHE A 61 -1.55 10.40 6.01
C PHE A 61 -0.60 9.57 6.89
N LEU A 62 0.37 8.91 6.25
CA LEU A 62 1.28 8.03 6.99
C LEU A 62 2.15 8.80 7.96
N CYS A 63 2.64 9.95 7.54
CA CYS A 63 3.45 10.79 8.44
C CYS A 63 2.58 11.35 9.55
N GLY A 64 1.37 11.79 9.21
CA GLY A 64 0.48 12.36 10.20
C GLY A 64 0.03 11.36 11.24
N SER A 65 -0.05 10.09 10.87
CA SER A 65 -0.47 9.05 11.83
C SER A 65 0.70 8.37 12.50
N GLY A 66 1.93 8.79 12.18
CA GLY A 66 3.09 8.23 12.86
C GLY A 66 3.56 6.90 12.33
N LEU A 67 3.03 6.46 11.20
CA LEU A 67 3.42 5.18 10.61
C LEU A 67 4.72 5.29 9.82
N VAL A 68 5.01 6.48 9.33
CA VAL A 68 6.21 6.79 8.57
C VAL A 68 6.78 8.09 9.10
N ARG A 69 8.08 8.24 9.05
CA ARG A 69 8.71 9.50 9.42
C ARG A 69 9.60 9.96 8.28
N GLU A 70 9.77 11.28 8.18
CA GLU A 70 10.70 11.86 7.24
C GLU A 70 12.06 11.89 7.87
N THR A 71 13.06 11.51 7.13
CA THR A 71 14.44 11.63 7.57
C THR A 71 15.25 12.21 6.43
N LEU A 72 16.50 12.46 6.66
CA LEU A 72 17.39 12.92 5.60
C LEU A 72 18.44 11.86 5.37
N ASP A 73 18.99 11.85 4.16
CA ASP A 73 20.06 10.91 3.86
C ASP A 73 21.30 11.32 4.65
N GLU A 74 22.37 10.58 4.48
CA GLU A 74 23.59 10.81 5.24
C GLU A 74 24.16 12.19 5.02
N GLU A 75 23.95 12.73 3.84
CA GLU A 75 24.46 14.05 3.52
C GLU A 75 23.53 15.17 3.99
N GLY A 76 22.36 14.81 4.43
CA GLY A 76 21.40 15.78 4.92
C GLY A 76 20.73 16.57 3.83
N THR A 77 20.75 16.09 2.60
CA THR A 77 20.20 16.85 1.49
C THR A 77 18.95 16.26 0.90
N THR A 78 18.78 14.94 1.01
CA THR A 78 17.66 14.27 0.36
C THR A 78 16.69 13.75 1.40
N LYS A 79 15.42 14.05 1.20
CA LYS A 79 14.39 13.59 2.12
C LYS A 79 14.07 12.13 1.85
N LEU A 80 14.05 11.35 2.91
CA LEU A 80 13.68 9.96 2.85
C LEU A 80 12.48 9.71 3.76
N TYR A 81 11.73 8.68 3.44
CA TYR A 81 10.58 8.28 4.25
C TYR A 81 10.87 6.89 4.80
N GLN A 82 10.72 6.73 6.08
CA GLN A 82 11.06 5.47 6.73
C GLN A 82 9.94 5.02 7.65
N THR A 83 9.63 3.74 7.58
CA THR A 83 8.59 3.14 8.41
C THR A 83 9.04 3.14 9.87
N THR A 84 8.15 3.55 10.74
CA THR A 84 8.42 3.62 12.17
C THR A 84 8.08 2.30 12.85
N SER A 85 8.34 2.23 14.15
CA SER A 85 7.92 1.07 14.93
C SER A 85 6.41 0.86 14.82
N LYS A 86 5.67 1.95 14.84
CA LYS A 86 4.23 1.86 14.70
C LYS A 86 3.85 1.32 13.34
N GLY A 87 4.58 1.72 12.30
CA GLY A 87 4.35 1.19 10.96
C GLY A 87 4.65 -0.28 10.87
N ASN A 88 5.71 -0.73 11.54
CA ASN A 88 6.04 -2.15 11.57
C ASN A 88 4.96 -2.95 12.29
N LYS A 89 4.39 -2.35 13.33
CA LYS A 89 3.30 -3.00 14.03
C LYS A 89 2.07 -3.14 13.15
N TYR A 90 1.81 -2.11 12.35
CA TYR A 90 0.72 -2.17 11.38
C TYR A 90 0.93 -3.36 10.45
N LEU A 91 2.16 -3.53 9.97
CA LEU A 91 2.46 -4.62 9.04
C LEU A 91 2.25 -5.98 9.69
N GLU A 92 2.65 -6.11 10.95
CA GLU A 92 2.44 -7.37 11.66
C GLU A 92 0.96 -7.70 11.76
N VAL A 93 0.17 -6.72 12.14
CA VAL A 93 -1.27 -6.93 12.30
C VAL A 93 -1.91 -7.21 10.95
N TYR A 94 -1.48 -6.47 9.93
CA TYR A 94 -2.02 -6.66 8.59
C TYR A 94 -1.74 -8.08 8.10
N ASP A 95 -0.52 -8.56 8.28
CA ASP A 95 -0.16 -9.91 7.88
C ASP A 95 -0.97 -10.95 8.63
N SER A 96 -1.17 -10.71 9.92
CA SER A 96 -1.96 -11.62 10.74
C SER A 96 -3.41 -11.67 10.26
N LEU A 97 -3.97 -10.51 9.95
CA LEU A 97 -5.34 -10.46 9.45
C LEU A 97 -5.47 -11.20 8.13
N GLN A 98 -4.49 -11.02 7.25
CA GLN A 98 -4.52 -11.71 5.98
C GLN A 98 -4.48 -13.23 6.18
N SER A 99 -3.64 -13.69 7.07
CA SER A 99 -3.54 -15.11 7.36
C SER A 99 -4.83 -15.65 7.97
N ILE A 100 -5.36 -14.95 8.94
CA ILE A 100 -6.57 -15.41 9.63
C ILE A 100 -7.75 -15.46 8.69
N ALA A 101 -7.87 -14.44 7.85
CA ALA A 101 -9.00 -14.35 6.95
C ALA A 101 -8.84 -15.20 5.70
N GLY A 102 -7.66 -15.73 5.48
CA GLY A 102 -7.42 -16.49 4.25
C GLY A 102 -7.40 -15.63 3.02
N LEU A 103 -7.01 -14.37 3.19
CA LEU A 103 -7.02 -13.44 2.06
C LEU A 103 -5.73 -13.40 1.29
N ASP A 104 -4.71 -14.06 1.77
CA ASP A 104 -3.43 -14.12 1.08
C ASP A 104 -3.55 -15.15 -0.03
N THR A 105 -3.80 -14.67 -1.23
CA THR A 105 -4.03 -15.53 -2.37
C THR A 105 -2.87 -16.45 -2.65
N GLN A 106 -1.69 -15.92 -2.54
CA GLN A 106 -0.51 -16.68 -2.80
C GLN A 106 -0.36 -17.80 -1.79
N LYS A 107 -0.60 -17.50 -0.54
CA LYS A 107 -0.53 -18.47 0.49
C LYS A 107 -1.60 -19.54 0.33
N ILE A 108 -2.78 -19.14 -0.04
CA ILE A 108 -3.86 -20.07 -0.29
C ILE A 108 -3.47 -21.05 -1.38
N ARG A 109 -2.91 -20.54 -2.46
CA ARG A 109 -2.52 -21.42 -3.56
C ARG A 109 -1.43 -22.37 -3.16
N SER A 110 -0.48 -21.89 -2.40
CA SER A 110 0.64 -22.74 -2.05
C SER A 110 0.27 -23.76 -1.00
N THR A 111 -0.71 -23.49 -0.16
CA THR A 111 -1.04 -24.39 0.90
C THR A 111 -2.23 -25.27 0.59
N SER A 112 -3.00 -24.95 -0.41
CA SER A 112 -4.17 -25.70 -0.73
C SER A 112 -3.91 -27.17 -0.82
N PRO A 113 -2.92 -27.61 -1.57
CA PRO A 113 -2.67 -29.04 -1.68
C PRO A 113 -2.35 -29.63 -0.32
N ASP A 114 -1.67 -28.92 0.50
CA ASP A 114 -1.29 -29.41 1.81
C ASP A 114 -2.46 -29.53 2.72
N LEU A 115 -3.34 -28.55 2.65
CA LEU A 115 -4.49 -28.56 3.51
C LEU A 115 -5.39 -29.73 3.23
N PHE A 116 -5.47 -30.10 2.00
CA PHE A 116 -6.38 -31.14 1.60
C PHE A 116 -5.74 -32.48 1.42
N SER A 117 -4.46 -32.52 1.55
CA SER A 117 -3.77 -33.79 1.38
C SER A 117 -3.50 -34.49 2.71
#